data_cbe02a918aaf44a878fb8e3498192fa1
#
_entry.id   cbe02a918aaf44a878fb8e3498192fa1
#
_cell.length_a   1.000
_cell.length_b   1.000
_cell.length_c   1.000
_cell.angle_alpha   90.00
_cell.angle_beta   90.00
_cell.angle_gamma   90.00
#
_symmetry.space_group_name_H-M   'P 1'
#
loop_
_entity.id
_entity.type
_entity.pdbx_description
1 polymer ?
#
loop_
_entity_poly.entity_id
_entity_poly.type
_entity_poly.pdbx_seq_one_letter_code
_entity_poly.pdbx_strand_id
1 'polypeptide(L)'
;ERRCRFIAEKQQSCRPSSGLDGAFLIYDNEEECQFYDPRYDYNAGRERVGMGLALAAYLQKWPDSTLEKALHRYADFVRRELVNPDTGEVYNDYHRDNSYKRLYNAPWYARLYIEFFNLWQKKEYLETACKILRFYYAEGGSRFYPIQMPVAELIPLLRSNGLTIQADALMAEFLCHADYLAANGTDYPALEVNYEQSIVAPAADILLQAYKLTGVQSYLVSARKQLDVLELFNGIQPSYHLREVAIRHWDGYWFGKRKLYGDTFPHYWSALTGLALRDWGRMTGDVASQQRGEDSLRAVLSLLDADGRAHCAYVYPITVNGASARGADPYANDQDWGLYFALKTL
;
A
#
# COMPACT_ATOMS: atom_id res chain seq x y z
N GLU A 1 8.00 -14.79 8.72
CA GLU A 1 8.98 -15.63 8.02
C GLU A 1 8.31 -16.47 6.93
N ARG A 2 7.37 -17.40 7.26
CA ARG A 2 6.77 -18.32 6.27
C ARG A 2 6.18 -17.60 5.05
N ARG A 3 5.47 -16.48 5.26
CA ARG A 3 4.94 -15.67 4.14
C ARG A 3 6.06 -15.11 3.26
N CYS A 4 7.12 -14.58 3.85
CA CYS A 4 8.27 -14.05 3.09
C CYS A 4 8.97 -15.14 2.27
N ARG A 5 9.12 -16.35 2.83
CA ARG A 5 9.65 -17.51 2.09
C ARG A 5 8.72 -17.91 0.95
N PHE A 6 7.43 -17.97 1.19
CA PHE A 6 6.45 -18.26 0.14
C PHE A 6 6.53 -17.26 -1.02
N ILE A 7 6.63 -15.96 -0.72
CA ILE A 7 6.82 -14.93 -1.75
C ILE A 7 8.09 -15.22 -2.57
N ALA A 8 9.23 -15.44 -1.91
CA ALA A 8 10.51 -15.66 -2.57
C ALA A 8 10.54 -16.96 -3.39
N GLU A 9 9.93 -18.04 -2.90
CA GLU A 9 10.01 -19.37 -3.51
C GLU A 9 8.90 -19.65 -4.54
N LYS A 10 7.71 -19.09 -4.32
CA LYS A 10 6.52 -19.41 -5.14
C LYS A 10 6.05 -18.26 -6.02
N GLN A 11 6.22 -17.01 -5.57
CA GLN A 11 5.70 -15.84 -6.29
C GLN A 11 6.78 -15.08 -7.07
N GLN A 12 8.07 -15.31 -6.83
CA GLN A 12 9.12 -14.70 -7.63
C GLN A 12 9.28 -15.41 -8.98
N SER A 13 9.19 -14.65 -10.06
CA SER A 13 9.47 -15.16 -11.40
C SER A 13 10.97 -15.42 -11.59
N CYS A 14 11.31 -16.63 -12.00
CA CYS A 14 12.67 -17.08 -12.29
C CYS A 14 12.79 -17.43 -13.77
N ARG A 15 12.69 -16.44 -14.65
CA ARG A 15 12.68 -16.60 -16.11
C ARG A 15 13.74 -15.70 -16.75
N PRO A 16 15.03 -16.09 -16.76
CA PRO A 16 16.15 -15.21 -17.15
C PRO A 16 16.02 -14.57 -18.55
N SER A 17 15.25 -15.18 -19.46
CA SER A 17 15.03 -14.66 -20.82
C SER A 17 13.77 -13.81 -20.95
N SER A 18 13.09 -13.53 -19.84
CA SER A 18 11.84 -12.76 -19.81
C SER A 18 12.05 -11.42 -19.14
N GLY A 19 11.36 -10.39 -19.62
CA GLY A 19 11.25 -9.10 -18.91
C GLY A 19 10.67 -9.24 -17.50
N LEU A 20 9.94 -10.33 -17.21
CA LEU A 20 9.41 -10.66 -15.88
C LEU A 20 10.46 -11.28 -14.93
N ASP A 21 11.71 -11.51 -15.33
CA ASP A 21 12.70 -12.10 -14.44
C ASP A 21 12.91 -11.24 -13.20
N GLY A 22 12.76 -11.82 -12.01
CA GLY A 22 12.83 -11.15 -10.72
C GLY A 22 11.52 -10.54 -10.22
N ALA A 23 10.49 -10.43 -11.06
CA ALA A 23 9.18 -9.90 -10.67
C ALA A 23 8.52 -10.75 -9.59
N PHE A 24 7.77 -10.12 -8.67
CA PHE A 24 6.78 -10.82 -7.87
C PHE A 24 5.46 -10.85 -8.61
N LEU A 25 4.81 -12.01 -8.63
CA LEU A 25 3.57 -12.26 -9.36
C LEU A 25 2.47 -12.74 -8.42
N ILE A 26 1.22 -12.64 -8.85
CA ILE A 26 0.09 -13.25 -8.17
C ILE A 26 0.32 -14.78 -8.11
N TYR A 27 -0.13 -15.39 -7.03
CA TYR A 27 -0.18 -16.85 -6.90
C TYR A 27 -1.62 -17.31 -6.77
N ASP A 28 -2.00 -18.23 -7.63
CA ASP A 28 -3.29 -18.88 -7.56
C ASP A 28 -3.19 -20.11 -6.65
N ASN A 29 -3.83 -20.03 -5.46
CA ASN A 29 -3.79 -21.11 -4.47
C ASN A 29 -4.60 -22.34 -4.89
N GLU A 30 -5.51 -22.24 -5.87
CA GLU A 30 -6.28 -23.37 -6.38
C GLU A 30 -5.51 -24.14 -7.47
N GLU A 31 -4.89 -23.38 -8.39
CA GLU A 31 -4.11 -23.97 -9.50
C GLU A 31 -2.64 -24.21 -9.11
N GLU A 32 -2.24 -23.76 -7.91
CA GLU A 32 -0.87 -23.87 -7.36
C GLU A 32 0.22 -23.33 -8.31
N CYS A 33 -0.06 -22.22 -8.98
CA CYS A 33 0.84 -21.62 -9.96
C CYS A 33 0.85 -20.09 -9.91
N GLN A 34 1.88 -19.49 -10.51
CA GLN A 34 1.93 -18.06 -10.74
C GLN A 34 0.91 -17.66 -11.81
N PHE A 35 0.23 -16.54 -11.55
CA PHE A 35 -0.68 -15.91 -12.48
C PHE A 35 -0.17 -14.53 -12.88
N TYR A 36 -0.25 -14.21 -14.16
CA TYR A 36 0.09 -12.89 -14.71
C TYR A 36 -0.85 -12.57 -15.88
N ASP A 37 -1.35 -11.35 -15.89
CA ASP A 37 -2.09 -10.75 -16.99
C ASP A 37 -1.77 -9.24 -17.01
N PRO A 38 -1.41 -8.63 -18.14
CA PRO A 38 -1.11 -7.19 -18.20
C PRO A 38 -2.31 -6.29 -17.87
N ARG A 39 -3.52 -6.87 -17.81
CA ARG A 39 -4.75 -6.12 -17.55
C ARG A 39 -5.02 -5.94 -16.06
N TYR A 40 -5.63 -4.81 -15.71
CA TYR A 40 -6.09 -4.48 -14.36
C TYR A 40 -4.99 -4.66 -13.29
N ASP A 41 -5.34 -5.31 -12.19
CA ASP A 41 -4.45 -5.55 -11.07
C ASP A 41 -3.64 -6.86 -11.17
N TYR A 42 -3.58 -7.47 -12.35
CA TYR A 42 -2.91 -8.76 -12.54
C TYR A 42 -1.51 -8.65 -13.13
N ASN A 43 -1.05 -7.42 -13.41
CA ASN A 43 0.28 -7.14 -13.95
C ASN A 43 1.40 -7.27 -12.91
N ALA A 44 2.65 -7.16 -13.33
CA ALA A 44 3.82 -7.29 -12.44
C ALA A 44 4.16 -6.01 -11.65
N GLY A 45 3.51 -4.89 -11.98
CA GLY A 45 3.62 -3.63 -11.25
C GLY A 45 2.61 -3.53 -10.11
N ARG A 46 2.06 -2.35 -9.90
CA ARG A 46 0.95 -2.05 -8.98
C ARG A 46 1.14 -2.64 -7.57
N GLU A 47 0.15 -3.35 -7.09
CA GLU A 47 0.05 -3.90 -5.74
C GLU A 47 1.12 -4.94 -5.41
N ARG A 48 1.78 -5.53 -6.42
CA ARG A 48 2.92 -6.48 -6.22
C ARG A 48 4.05 -5.86 -5.42
N VAL A 49 4.17 -4.54 -5.43
CA VAL A 49 5.14 -3.82 -4.60
C VAL A 49 4.98 -4.12 -3.10
N GLY A 50 3.77 -4.45 -2.63
CA GLY A 50 3.52 -4.89 -1.25
C GLY A 50 4.36 -6.08 -0.81
N MET A 51 4.64 -7.03 -1.73
CA MET A 51 5.52 -8.17 -1.45
C MET A 51 6.97 -7.71 -1.21
N GLY A 52 7.48 -6.80 -2.03
CA GLY A 52 8.82 -6.23 -1.87
C GLY A 52 8.95 -5.44 -0.56
N LEU A 53 7.94 -4.66 -0.22
CA LEU A 53 7.86 -3.91 1.03
C LEU A 53 7.85 -4.84 2.25
N ALA A 54 7.07 -5.92 2.22
CA ALA A 54 7.00 -6.90 3.30
C ALA A 54 8.35 -7.61 3.51
N LEU A 55 9.03 -8.01 2.41
CA LEU A 55 10.37 -8.59 2.50
C LEU A 55 11.39 -7.60 3.08
N ALA A 56 11.40 -6.36 2.60
CA ALA A 56 12.32 -5.34 3.07
C ALA A 56 12.12 -5.04 4.57
N ALA A 57 10.88 -4.89 5.02
CA ALA A 57 10.56 -4.67 6.42
C ALA A 57 10.91 -5.87 7.32
N TYR A 58 10.72 -7.09 6.82
CA TYR A 58 11.13 -8.31 7.51
C TYR A 58 12.64 -8.36 7.69
N LEU A 59 13.41 -8.16 6.61
CA LEU A 59 14.88 -8.25 6.61
C LEU A 59 15.55 -7.20 7.50
N GLN A 60 14.94 -6.04 7.72
CA GLN A 60 15.43 -5.04 8.67
C GLN A 60 15.44 -5.56 10.13
N LYS A 61 14.54 -6.48 10.46
CA LYS A 61 14.41 -7.07 11.80
C LYS A 61 15.12 -8.42 11.91
N TRP A 62 15.07 -9.23 10.86
CA TRP A 62 15.56 -10.61 10.83
C TRP A 62 16.33 -10.89 9.54
N PRO A 63 17.66 -10.73 9.55
CA PRO A 63 18.50 -10.98 8.39
C PRO A 63 18.39 -12.43 7.89
N ASP A 64 18.18 -12.60 6.57
CA ASP A 64 18.11 -13.90 5.90
C ASP A 64 18.68 -13.77 4.48
N SER A 65 19.80 -14.42 4.22
CA SER A 65 20.54 -14.27 2.95
C SER A 65 19.76 -14.79 1.72
N THR A 66 18.82 -15.72 1.90
CA THR A 66 17.97 -16.24 0.80
C THR A 66 16.90 -15.21 0.42
N LEU A 67 16.23 -14.65 1.42
CA LEU A 67 15.24 -13.60 1.21
C LEU A 67 15.88 -12.31 0.70
N GLU A 68 17.08 -11.99 1.16
CA GLU A 68 17.82 -10.83 0.67
C GLU A 68 18.19 -10.97 -0.82
N LYS A 69 18.65 -12.15 -1.26
CA LYS A 69 18.85 -12.43 -2.69
C LYS A 69 17.58 -12.28 -3.52
N ALA A 70 16.46 -12.76 -3.01
CA ALA A 70 15.16 -12.59 -3.67
C ALA A 70 14.78 -11.10 -3.78
N LEU A 71 15.00 -10.32 -2.72
CA LEU A 71 14.73 -8.90 -2.72
C LEU A 71 15.66 -8.13 -3.67
N HIS A 72 16.94 -8.48 -3.76
CA HIS A 72 17.87 -7.90 -4.75
C HIS A 72 17.40 -8.15 -6.18
N ARG A 73 17.00 -9.38 -6.52
CA ARG A 73 16.45 -9.69 -7.85
C ARG A 73 15.19 -8.87 -8.15
N TYR A 74 14.32 -8.67 -7.16
CA TYR A 74 13.17 -7.81 -7.31
C TYR A 74 13.56 -6.33 -7.49
N ALA A 75 14.53 -5.83 -6.74
CA ALA A 75 15.04 -4.46 -6.90
C ALA A 75 15.63 -4.22 -8.31
N ASP A 76 16.37 -5.21 -8.84
CA ASP A 76 16.89 -5.18 -10.21
C ASP A 76 15.75 -5.17 -11.25
N PHE A 77 14.71 -5.99 -11.05
CA PHE A 77 13.51 -5.98 -11.88
C PHE A 77 12.83 -4.60 -11.86
N VAL A 78 12.58 -4.04 -10.67
CA VAL A 78 11.94 -2.72 -10.51
C VAL A 78 12.74 -1.64 -11.25
N ARG A 79 14.06 -1.61 -11.07
CA ARG A 79 14.93 -0.63 -11.73
C ARG A 79 14.96 -0.78 -13.25
N ARG A 80 14.95 -2.00 -13.74
CA ARG A 80 15.01 -2.32 -15.16
C ARG A 80 13.69 -2.03 -15.87
N GLU A 81 12.57 -2.39 -15.25
CA GLU A 81 11.28 -2.46 -15.93
C GLU A 81 10.26 -1.40 -15.46
N LEU A 82 10.25 -1.07 -14.17
CA LEU A 82 9.12 -0.35 -13.57
C LEU A 82 9.44 1.08 -13.11
N VAL A 83 10.71 1.42 -12.91
CA VAL A 83 11.12 2.75 -12.45
C VAL A 83 12.31 3.24 -13.25
N ASN A 84 12.21 4.47 -13.75
CA ASN A 84 13.36 5.17 -14.30
C ASN A 84 14.05 5.98 -13.16
N PRO A 85 15.22 5.56 -12.67
CA PRO A 85 15.86 6.24 -11.53
C PRO A 85 16.42 7.64 -11.89
N ASP A 86 16.53 7.95 -13.18
CA ASP A 86 17.03 9.25 -13.62
C ASP A 86 15.95 10.32 -13.62
N THR A 87 14.73 9.97 -14.03
CA THR A 87 13.58 10.86 -14.15
C THR A 87 12.60 10.74 -12.98
N GLY A 88 12.54 9.60 -12.31
CA GLY A 88 11.51 9.26 -11.32
C GLY A 88 10.21 8.72 -11.93
N GLU A 89 10.17 8.53 -13.26
CA GLU A 89 8.97 7.97 -13.91
C GLU A 89 8.73 6.54 -13.45
N VAL A 90 7.46 6.23 -13.15
CA VAL A 90 6.97 4.91 -12.76
C VAL A 90 6.09 4.36 -13.86
N TYR A 91 6.42 3.18 -14.33
CA TYR A 91 5.68 2.47 -15.36
C TYR A 91 4.64 1.53 -14.77
N ASN A 92 3.59 1.27 -15.53
CA ASN A 92 2.47 0.45 -15.06
C ASN A 92 2.80 -1.04 -15.05
N ASP A 93 3.63 -1.51 -16.00
CA ASP A 93 4.04 -2.91 -16.12
C ASP A 93 5.46 -3.02 -16.68
N TYR A 94 5.98 -4.27 -16.80
CA TYR A 94 7.29 -4.55 -17.38
C TYR A 94 7.40 -4.05 -18.84
N HIS A 95 8.60 -4.04 -19.39
CA HIS A 95 8.94 -3.33 -20.64
C HIS A 95 8.72 -1.82 -20.58
N ARG A 96 8.70 -1.25 -19.39
CA ARG A 96 8.41 0.18 -19.17
C ARG A 96 7.10 0.59 -19.83
N ASP A 97 6.09 -0.27 -19.71
CA ASP A 97 4.79 -0.05 -20.32
C ASP A 97 4.00 1.04 -19.57
N ASN A 98 3.71 2.12 -20.29
CA ASN A 98 2.83 3.20 -19.87
C ASN A 98 1.66 3.42 -20.85
N SER A 99 1.27 2.39 -21.59
CA SER A 99 0.07 2.42 -22.44
C SER A 99 -1.17 2.81 -21.62
N TYR A 100 -1.14 2.49 -20.30
CA TYR A 100 -2.07 2.96 -19.30
C TYR A 100 -1.31 3.56 -18.11
N LYS A 101 -1.09 4.89 -18.13
CA LYS A 101 -0.38 5.59 -17.06
C LYS A 101 -1.24 5.66 -15.80
N ARG A 102 -0.70 5.17 -14.68
CA ARG A 102 -1.38 5.13 -13.39
C ARG A 102 -0.53 5.84 -12.34
N LEU A 103 -0.85 7.10 -12.04
CA LEU A 103 -0.10 7.91 -11.07
C LEU A 103 -0.15 7.36 -9.65
N TYR A 104 -1.18 6.61 -9.29
CA TYR A 104 -1.31 5.96 -7.97
C TYR A 104 -0.14 5.02 -7.63
N ASN A 105 0.58 4.50 -8.63
CA ASN A 105 1.73 3.63 -8.38
C ASN A 105 2.94 4.40 -7.83
N ALA A 106 3.10 5.68 -8.14
CA ALA A 106 4.31 6.42 -7.82
C ALA A 106 4.61 6.50 -6.32
N PRO A 107 3.68 6.84 -5.40
CA PRO A 107 3.92 6.83 -3.97
C PRO A 107 4.38 5.46 -3.44
N TRP A 108 3.87 4.36 -4.01
CA TRP A 108 4.23 3.02 -3.61
C TRP A 108 5.68 2.66 -3.91
N TYR A 109 6.14 3.03 -5.11
CA TYR A 109 7.55 2.83 -5.49
C TYR A 109 8.47 3.77 -4.73
N ALA A 110 8.06 5.02 -4.46
CA ALA A 110 8.83 5.90 -3.58
C ALA A 110 9.01 5.27 -2.19
N ARG A 111 7.96 4.68 -1.62
CA ARG A 111 8.03 3.94 -0.35
C ARG A 111 8.96 2.73 -0.43
N LEU A 112 8.92 1.97 -1.52
CA LEU A 112 9.84 0.83 -1.73
C LEU A 112 11.31 1.28 -1.73
N TYR A 113 11.62 2.38 -2.40
CA TYR A 113 12.97 2.94 -2.42
C TYR A 113 13.42 3.47 -1.05
N ILE A 114 12.50 3.97 -0.22
CA ILE A 114 12.80 4.30 1.19
C ILE A 114 13.15 3.03 1.98
N GLU A 115 12.40 1.94 1.79
CA GLU A 115 12.73 0.68 2.46
C GLU A 115 14.05 0.07 1.96
N PHE A 116 14.41 0.22 0.70
CA PHE A 116 15.73 -0.14 0.20
C PHE A 116 16.83 0.70 0.86
N PHE A 117 16.61 2.01 1.06
CA PHE A 117 17.54 2.84 1.81
C PHE A 117 17.67 2.37 3.26
N ASN A 118 16.56 2.12 3.93
CA ASN A 118 16.56 1.65 5.32
C ASN A 118 17.35 0.35 5.49
N LEU A 119 17.27 -0.55 4.51
CA LEU A 119 17.97 -1.85 4.54
C LEU A 119 19.45 -1.76 4.09
N TRP A 120 19.73 -1.06 2.98
CA TRP A 120 21.05 -1.10 2.34
C TRP A 120 21.87 0.19 2.47
N GLN A 121 21.30 1.25 3.06
CA GLN A 121 21.95 2.53 3.37
C GLN A 121 22.62 3.23 2.17
N LYS A 122 22.11 3.02 0.94
CA LYS A 122 22.62 3.68 -0.25
C LYS A 122 21.81 4.94 -0.53
N LYS A 123 22.48 6.10 -0.51
CA LYS A 123 21.88 7.43 -0.70
C LYS A 123 21.09 7.54 -2.02
N GLU A 124 21.53 6.85 -3.08
CA GLU A 124 20.83 6.82 -4.38
C GLU A 124 19.36 6.40 -4.30
N TYR A 125 18.99 5.59 -3.31
CA TYR A 125 17.60 5.19 -3.10
C TYR A 125 16.74 6.35 -2.60
N LEU A 126 17.24 7.19 -1.72
CA LEU A 126 16.54 8.41 -1.29
C LEU A 126 16.36 9.40 -2.43
N GLU A 127 17.42 9.58 -3.24
CA GLU A 127 17.37 10.44 -4.42
C GLU A 127 16.32 9.95 -5.41
N THR A 128 16.26 8.64 -5.65
CA THR A 128 15.24 8.05 -6.53
C THR A 128 13.83 8.20 -5.94
N ALA A 129 13.62 7.94 -4.65
CA ALA A 129 12.33 8.15 -3.99
C ALA A 129 11.85 9.60 -4.12
N CYS A 130 12.75 10.57 -3.94
CA CYS A 130 12.45 11.98 -4.11
C CYS A 130 12.08 12.32 -5.56
N LYS A 131 12.84 11.82 -6.55
CA LYS A 131 12.53 12.02 -7.99
C LYS A 131 11.18 11.46 -8.36
N ILE A 132 10.82 10.26 -7.85
CA ILE A 132 9.51 9.63 -8.09
C ILE A 132 8.39 10.54 -7.61
N LEU A 133 8.45 11.07 -6.38
CA LEU A 133 7.40 11.94 -5.86
C LEU A 133 7.35 13.29 -6.57
N ARG A 134 8.50 13.85 -6.96
CA ARG A 134 8.52 15.08 -7.77
C ARG A 134 7.94 14.87 -9.16
N PHE A 135 8.25 13.74 -9.80
CA PHE A 135 7.62 13.35 -11.06
C PHE A 135 6.09 13.21 -10.88
N TYR A 136 5.65 12.53 -9.81
CA TYR A 136 4.23 12.41 -9.46
C TYR A 136 3.53 13.78 -9.38
N TYR A 137 4.13 14.75 -8.69
CA TYR A 137 3.56 16.09 -8.58
C TYR A 137 3.58 16.87 -9.90
N ALA A 138 4.66 16.75 -10.67
CA ALA A 138 4.76 17.37 -12.00
C ALA A 138 3.66 16.87 -12.97
N GLU A 139 3.21 15.61 -12.81
CA GLU A 139 2.15 15.00 -13.61
C GLU A 139 0.74 15.26 -13.03
N GLY A 140 0.59 16.17 -12.08
CA GLY A 140 -0.71 16.57 -11.52
C GLY A 140 -1.15 15.79 -10.29
N GLY A 141 -0.26 15.03 -9.66
CA GLY A 141 -0.53 14.18 -8.49
C GLY A 141 -1.12 14.91 -7.28
N SER A 142 -0.94 16.24 -7.17
CA SER A 142 -1.52 17.05 -6.09
C SER A 142 -3.06 17.12 -6.06
N ARG A 143 -3.72 16.55 -7.06
CA ARG A 143 -5.19 16.47 -7.12
C ARG A 143 -5.75 15.06 -6.89
N PHE A 144 -4.88 14.09 -6.61
CA PHE A 144 -5.25 12.69 -6.38
C PHE A 144 -5.35 12.38 -4.89
N TYR A 145 -5.93 11.23 -4.57
CA TYR A 145 -6.03 10.66 -3.22
C TYR A 145 -5.18 9.37 -3.14
N PRO A 146 -3.85 9.47 -3.21
CA PRO A 146 -2.97 8.32 -3.35
C PRO A 146 -2.81 7.57 -2.04
N ILE A 147 -2.94 6.26 -2.09
CA ILE A 147 -2.66 5.38 -0.95
C ILE A 147 -1.17 5.45 -0.61
N GLN A 148 -0.86 5.62 0.69
CA GLN A 148 0.50 5.47 1.23
C GLN A 148 1.55 6.46 0.70
N MET A 149 1.20 7.74 0.62
CA MET A 149 2.15 8.83 0.38
C MET A 149 3.23 8.85 1.49
N PRO A 150 4.55 8.69 1.18
CA PRO A 150 5.56 8.52 2.22
C PRO A 150 6.32 9.80 2.57
N VAL A 151 5.70 10.99 2.48
CA VAL A 151 6.42 12.27 2.59
C VAL A 151 6.91 12.55 4.01
N ALA A 152 6.10 12.25 5.04
CA ALA A 152 6.49 12.46 6.42
C ALA A 152 7.65 11.56 6.89
N GLU A 153 7.94 10.48 6.15
CA GLU A 153 9.12 9.65 6.37
C GLU A 153 10.30 10.14 5.53
N LEU A 154 10.06 10.49 4.26
CA LEU A 154 11.12 10.84 3.31
C LEU A 154 11.78 12.18 3.63
N ILE A 155 11.03 13.22 4.02
CA ILE A 155 11.59 14.56 4.28
C ILE A 155 12.69 14.56 5.35
N PRO A 156 12.52 13.95 6.53
CA PRO A 156 13.59 13.86 7.53
C PRO A 156 14.81 13.08 7.01
N LEU A 157 14.59 11.99 6.26
CA LEU A 157 15.67 11.19 5.69
C LEU A 157 16.47 11.98 4.65
N LEU A 158 15.84 12.75 3.78
CA LEU A 158 16.51 13.62 2.82
C LEU A 158 17.39 14.65 3.55
N ARG A 159 16.85 15.33 4.56
CA ARG A 159 17.59 16.35 5.32
C ARG A 159 18.78 15.77 6.07
N SER A 160 18.61 14.64 6.75
CA SER A 160 19.69 13.97 7.49
C SER A 160 20.80 13.42 6.58
N ASN A 161 20.50 13.22 5.28
CA ASN A 161 21.49 12.76 4.29
C ASN A 161 22.01 13.90 3.37
N GLY A 162 21.82 15.17 3.76
CA GLY A 162 22.37 16.33 3.05
C GLY A 162 21.63 16.69 1.76
N LEU A 163 20.38 16.24 1.60
CA LEU A 163 19.50 16.52 0.44
C LEU A 163 18.45 17.59 0.81
N THR A 164 18.87 18.65 1.49
CA THR A 164 17.95 19.66 2.06
C THR A 164 17.18 20.41 0.96
N ILE A 165 17.82 20.78 -0.14
CA ILE A 165 17.17 21.49 -1.25
C ILE A 165 16.04 20.64 -1.85
N GLN A 166 16.30 19.34 -2.04
CA GLN A 166 15.31 18.38 -2.54
C GLN A 166 14.16 18.19 -1.54
N ALA A 167 14.47 18.11 -0.25
CA ALA A 167 13.48 18.01 0.81
C ALA A 167 12.55 19.22 0.85
N ASP A 168 13.11 20.43 0.75
CA ASP A 168 12.34 21.68 0.80
C ASP A 168 11.44 21.83 -0.44
N ALA A 169 11.95 21.49 -1.62
CA ALA A 169 11.14 21.48 -2.84
C ALA A 169 9.97 20.49 -2.77
N LEU A 170 10.23 19.24 -2.32
CA LEU A 170 9.20 18.23 -2.15
C LEU A 170 8.18 18.63 -1.07
N MET A 171 8.65 19.25 0.02
CA MET A 171 7.78 19.75 1.09
C MET A 171 6.77 20.78 0.57
N ALA A 172 7.21 21.73 -0.28
CA ALA A 172 6.32 22.74 -0.86
C ALA A 172 5.24 22.09 -1.74
N GLU A 173 5.61 21.14 -2.60
CA GLU A 173 4.66 20.38 -3.44
C GLU A 173 3.66 19.59 -2.59
N PHE A 174 4.14 18.95 -1.53
CA PHE A 174 3.29 18.19 -0.62
C PHE A 174 2.29 19.06 0.15
N LEU A 175 2.71 20.25 0.61
CA LEU A 175 1.80 21.15 1.31
C LEU A 175 0.71 21.70 0.37
N CYS A 176 1.03 22.00 -0.89
CA CYS A 176 0.00 22.34 -1.90
C CYS A 176 -1.03 21.20 -2.07
N HIS A 177 -0.58 19.95 -2.02
CA HIS A 177 -1.47 18.78 -2.06
C HIS A 177 -2.35 18.69 -0.80
N ALA A 178 -1.77 18.84 0.39
CA ALA A 178 -2.53 18.83 1.65
C ALA A 178 -3.55 19.97 1.72
N ASP A 179 -3.19 21.16 1.24
CA ASP A 179 -4.10 22.31 1.16
C ASP A 179 -5.27 22.03 0.21
N TYR A 180 -5.02 21.39 -0.94
CA TYR A 180 -6.09 20.99 -1.86
C TYR A 180 -7.06 20.01 -1.20
N LEU A 181 -6.57 18.99 -0.49
CA LEU A 181 -7.42 18.03 0.22
C LEU A 181 -8.17 18.68 1.39
N ALA A 182 -7.53 19.58 2.11
CA ALA A 182 -8.17 20.32 3.21
C ALA A 182 -9.30 21.24 2.69
N ALA A 183 -9.12 21.86 1.53
CA ALA A 183 -10.12 22.72 0.89
C ALA A 183 -11.32 21.92 0.38
N ASN A 184 -11.11 20.75 -0.19
CA ASN A 184 -12.18 19.84 -0.61
C ASN A 184 -12.98 19.29 0.59
N GLY A 185 -12.32 19.11 1.73
CA GLY A 185 -12.96 18.51 2.90
C GLY A 185 -13.51 17.12 2.59
N THR A 186 -14.83 16.93 2.78
CA THR A 186 -15.56 15.69 2.46
C THR A 186 -16.35 15.76 1.14
N ASP A 187 -16.16 16.82 0.38
CA ASP A 187 -16.72 16.96 -0.99
C ASP A 187 -15.69 16.44 -1.98
N TYR A 188 -15.66 15.12 -2.16
CA TYR A 188 -14.68 14.47 -3.03
C TYR A 188 -14.96 14.78 -4.50
N PRO A 189 -13.91 15.01 -5.34
CA PRO A 189 -14.09 15.27 -6.76
C PRO A 189 -14.84 14.14 -7.47
N ALA A 190 -15.65 14.48 -8.46
CA ALA A 190 -16.45 13.52 -9.25
C ALA A 190 -15.59 12.48 -10.01
N LEU A 191 -14.27 12.71 -10.13
CA LEU A 191 -13.31 11.76 -10.71
C LEU A 191 -13.00 10.59 -9.77
N GLU A 192 -13.19 10.80 -8.47
CA GLU A 192 -12.89 9.83 -7.43
C GLU A 192 -14.17 9.09 -7.01
N VAL A 193 -13.99 7.91 -6.45
CA VAL A 193 -15.11 7.13 -5.89
C VAL A 193 -15.48 7.72 -4.53
N ASN A 194 -16.59 8.44 -4.48
CA ASN A 194 -17.08 9.08 -3.25
C ASN A 194 -17.30 8.04 -2.15
N TYR A 195 -16.85 8.39 -0.94
CA TYR A 195 -17.02 7.55 0.26
C TYR A 195 -16.42 6.15 0.14
N GLU A 196 -15.51 5.93 -0.78
CA GLU A 196 -14.71 4.72 -0.78
C GLU A 196 -13.54 4.86 0.21
N GLN A 197 -13.25 3.79 0.93
CA GLN A 197 -12.18 3.75 1.93
C GLN A 197 -10.81 4.13 1.33
N SER A 198 -10.53 3.75 0.09
CA SER A 198 -9.30 4.06 -0.64
C SER A 198 -9.13 5.55 -1.00
N ILE A 199 -10.15 6.37 -0.80
CA ILE A 199 -10.13 7.82 -1.01
C ILE A 199 -10.08 8.55 0.34
N VAL A 200 -10.94 8.15 1.28
CA VAL A 200 -11.06 8.80 2.59
C VAL A 200 -9.82 8.58 3.45
N ALA A 201 -9.29 7.34 3.49
CA ALA A 201 -8.10 7.03 4.28
C ALA A 201 -6.84 7.78 3.80
N PRO A 202 -6.53 7.87 2.48
CA PRO A 202 -5.47 8.73 1.99
C PRO A 202 -5.62 10.20 2.33
N ALA A 203 -6.84 10.74 2.27
CA ALA A 203 -7.08 12.12 2.67
C ALA A 203 -6.73 12.35 4.14
N ALA A 204 -7.17 11.43 5.03
CA ALA A 204 -6.80 11.48 6.44
C ALA A 204 -5.28 11.37 6.63
N ASP A 205 -4.62 10.42 5.98
CA ASP A 205 -3.18 10.17 6.08
C ASP A 205 -2.37 11.40 5.65
N ILE A 206 -2.65 11.99 4.49
CA ILE A 206 -1.93 13.17 3.98
C ILE A 206 -2.08 14.36 4.92
N LEU A 207 -3.28 14.62 5.43
CA LEU A 207 -3.55 15.70 6.37
C LEU A 207 -2.83 15.49 7.72
N LEU A 208 -2.80 14.25 8.23
CA LEU A 208 -2.03 13.91 9.43
C LEU A 208 -0.52 14.07 9.21
N GLN A 209 0.00 13.67 8.05
CA GLN A 209 1.39 13.90 7.69
C GLN A 209 1.73 15.39 7.61
N ALA A 210 0.85 16.22 7.02
CA ALA A 210 1.03 17.67 6.95
C ALA A 210 1.07 18.29 8.36
N TYR A 211 0.17 17.87 9.24
CA TYR A 211 0.22 18.28 10.65
C TYR A 211 1.52 17.86 11.33
N LYS A 212 1.94 16.61 11.16
CA LYS A 212 3.19 16.09 11.73
C LYS A 212 4.43 16.89 11.31
N LEU A 213 4.47 17.32 10.04
CA LEU A 213 5.60 18.05 9.47
C LEU A 213 5.60 19.54 9.82
N THR A 214 4.44 20.16 10.04
CA THR A 214 4.29 21.62 10.18
C THR A 214 3.81 22.08 11.54
N GLY A 215 3.09 21.24 12.29
CA GLY A 215 2.38 21.64 13.51
C GLY A 215 1.12 22.49 13.26
N VAL A 216 0.73 22.71 12.00
CA VAL A 216 -0.41 23.58 11.66
C VAL A 216 -1.74 22.90 12.01
N GLN A 217 -2.43 23.43 13.00
CA GLN A 217 -3.62 22.84 13.61
C GLN A 217 -4.79 22.63 12.65
N SER A 218 -4.91 23.45 11.60
CA SER A 218 -5.99 23.30 10.59
C SER A 218 -5.94 21.96 9.85
N TYR A 219 -4.74 21.40 9.62
CA TYR A 219 -4.62 20.06 9.03
C TYR A 219 -5.17 18.97 9.96
N LEU A 220 -4.91 19.06 11.26
CA LEU A 220 -5.46 18.12 12.23
C LEU A 220 -6.99 18.19 12.29
N VAL A 221 -7.56 19.41 12.24
CA VAL A 221 -9.02 19.62 12.20
C VAL A 221 -9.62 19.03 10.91
N SER A 222 -8.95 19.20 9.78
CA SER A 222 -9.39 18.63 8.49
C SER A 222 -9.26 17.10 8.48
N ALA A 223 -8.18 16.54 9.08
CA ALA A 223 -8.03 15.09 9.22
C ALA A 223 -9.15 14.48 10.06
N ARG A 224 -9.59 15.15 11.15
CA ARG A 224 -10.70 14.69 11.99
C ARG A 224 -11.98 14.47 11.16
N LYS A 225 -12.30 15.38 10.24
CA LYS A 225 -13.47 15.25 9.36
C LYS A 225 -13.39 13.99 8.48
N GLN A 226 -12.20 13.66 8.00
CA GLN A 226 -11.99 12.43 7.22
C GLN A 226 -12.16 11.19 8.09
N LEU A 227 -11.67 11.22 9.34
CA LEU A 227 -11.85 10.11 10.28
C LEU A 227 -13.32 9.87 10.61
N ASP A 228 -14.13 10.93 10.74
CA ASP A 228 -15.57 10.80 10.95
C ASP A 228 -16.27 10.09 9.78
N VAL A 229 -15.80 10.30 8.54
CA VAL A 229 -16.27 9.55 7.37
C VAL A 229 -15.75 8.11 7.39
N LEU A 230 -14.50 7.87 7.79
CA LEU A 230 -13.95 6.51 7.89
C LEU A 230 -14.74 5.63 8.88
N GLU A 231 -15.33 6.21 9.94
CA GLU A 231 -16.18 5.47 10.87
C GLU A 231 -17.41 4.85 10.19
N LEU A 232 -17.87 5.38 9.05
CA LEU A 232 -19.00 4.82 8.31
C LEU A 232 -18.70 3.44 7.69
N PHE A 233 -17.42 3.10 7.54
CA PHE A 233 -16.99 1.78 7.05
C PHE A 233 -16.81 0.76 8.18
N ASN A 234 -16.80 1.21 9.44
CA ASN A 234 -16.69 0.36 10.62
C ASN A 234 -18.07 -0.07 11.09
N GLY A 235 -18.15 -1.23 11.72
CA GLY A 235 -19.42 -1.75 12.24
C GLY A 235 -19.22 -3.09 12.95
N ILE A 236 -20.35 -3.72 13.31
CA ILE A 236 -20.34 -5.07 13.89
C ILE A 236 -19.96 -6.05 12.77
N GLN A 237 -18.83 -6.71 12.97
CA GLN A 237 -18.30 -7.68 12.02
C GLN A 237 -18.93 -9.06 12.27
N PRO A 238 -19.05 -9.92 11.23
CA PRO A 238 -19.66 -11.24 11.35
C PRO A 238 -18.79 -12.23 12.15
N SER A 239 -17.53 -11.91 12.40
CA SER A 239 -16.60 -12.71 13.18
C SER A 239 -15.90 -11.85 14.22
N TYR A 240 -15.79 -12.35 15.44
CA TYR A 240 -15.06 -11.66 16.50
C TYR A 240 -13.55 -11.51 16.23
N HIS A 241 -12.99 -12.31 15.32
CA HIS A 241 -11.61 -12.16 14.86
C HIS A 241 -11.39 -10.94 13.95
N LEU A 242 -12.46 -10.36 13.42
CA LEU A 242 -12.40 -9.23 12.50
C LEU A 242 -12.68 -7.89 13.20
N ARG A 243 -12.38 -7.79 14.48
CA ARG A 243 -12.57 -6.57 15.26
C ARG A 243 -11.85 -5.39 14.61
N GLU A 244 -12.58 -4.25 14.51
CA GLU A 244 -12.09 -2.99 13.94
C GLU A 244 -11.65 -3.08 12.46
N VAL A 245 -12.04 -4.13 11.75
CA VAL A 245 -11.80 -4.24 10.31
C VAL A 245 -12.88 -3.49 9.56
N ALA A 246 -12.50 -2.42 8.88
CA ALA A 246 -13.42 -1.66 8.05
C ALA A 246 -13.86 -2.48 6.83
N ILE A 247 -15.15 -2.35 6.49
CA ILE A 247 -15.76 -3.03 5.35
C ILE A 247 -15.41 -2.28 4.07
N ARG A 248 -15.05 -3.03 3.02
CA ARG A 248 -15.00 -2.56 1.66
C ARG A 248 -16.09 -3.26 0.85
N HIS A 249 -16.93 -2.51 0.18
CA HIS A 249 -17.88 -3.11 -0.76
C HIS A 249 -17.14 -3.69 -1.97
N TRP A 250 -17.43 -4.94 -2.30
CA TRP A 250 -16.81 -5.65 -3.42
C TRP A 250 -17.72 -5.63 -4.65
N ASP A 251 -17.23 -5.01 -5.71
CA ASP A 251 -17.89 -5.00 -7.03
C ASP A 251 -17.47 -6.18 -7.93
N GLY A 252 -16.61 -7.03 -7.42
CA GLY A 252 -16.54 -8.43 -7.78
C GLY A 252 -15.42 -8.87 -8.70
N TYR A 253 -14.52 -8.06 -9.26
CA TYR A 253 -13.74 -8.70 -10.32
C TYR A 253 -12.33 -8.18 -10.62
N TRP A 254 -11.89 -7.08 -10.07
CA TRP A 254 -10.68 -6.47 -10.61
C TRP A 254 -9.40 -6.75 -9.82
N PHE A 255 -9.45 -7.38 -8.66
CA PHE A 255 -8.26 -7.78 -7.90
C PHE A 255 -8.22 -9.27 -7.50
N GLY A 256 -9.33 -10.00 -7.56
CA GLY A 256 -9.43 -11.42 -7.24
C GLY A 256 -9.66 -12.30 -8.45
N LYS A 257 -9.62 -13.62 -8.23
CA LYS A 257 -9.90 -14.63 -9.26
C LYS A 257 -11.39 -14.72 -9.60
N ARG A 258 -12.25 -14.50 -8.60
CA ARG A 258 -13.69 -14.73 -8.70
C ARG A 258 -14.46 -13.43 -8.83
N LYS A 259 -15.45 -13.44 -9.72
CA LYS A 259 -16.43 -12.35 -9.84
C LYS A 259 -17.51 -12.54 -8.79
N LEU A 260 -17.20 -12.24 -7.55
CA LEU A 260 -18.14 -12.29 -6.43
C LEU A 260 -18.57 -10.86 -6.08
N TYR A 261 -19.83 -10.73 -5.64
CA TYR A 261 -20.37 -9.47 -5.14
C TYR A 261 -20.69 -9.61 -3.65
N GLY A 262 -20.33 -8.61 -2.87
CA GLY A 262 -20.56 -8.61 -1.43
C GLY A 262 -19.62 -7.67 -0.69
N ASP A 263 -19.69 -7.70 0.63
CA ASP A 263 -18.78 -6.95 1.46
C ASP A 263 -17.46 -7.72 1.61
N THR A 264 -16.36 -7.00 1.44
CA THR A 264 -15.02 -7.55 1.53
C THR A 264 -14.38 -7.11 2.83
N PHE A 265 -14.04 -8.06 3.67
CA PHE A 265 -13.28 -7.84 4.88
C PHE A 265 -12.78 -9.18 5.48
N PRO A 266 -11.50 -9.26 5.92
CA PRO A 266 -10.54 -8.20 5.68
C PRO A 266 -10.14 -8.10 4.21
N HIS A 267 -9.66 -6.93 3.86
CA HIS A 267 -8.85 -6.61 2.70
C HIS A 267 -7.73 -5.68 3.21
N TYR A 268 -6.60 -5.56 2.50
CA TYR A 268 -5.53 -4.69 3.01
C TYR A 268 -5.96 -3.21 3.17
N TRP A 269 -6.98 -2.77 2.45
CA TRP A 269 -7.54 -1.42 2.63
C TRP A 269 -8.13 -1.21 4.03
N SER A 270 -8.56 -2.27 4.70
CA SER A 270 -8.98 -2.18 6.10
C SER A 270 -7.86 -1.69 7.00
N ALA A 271 -6.59 -2.05 6.67
CA ALA A 271 -5.42 -1.54 7.35
C ALA A 271 -5.18 -0.03 7.15
N LEU A 272 -5.67 0.56 6.06
CA LEU A 272 -5.53 2.00 5.82
C LEU A 272 -6.32 2.82 6.86
N THR A 273 -7.53 2.37 7.19
CA THR A 273 -8.29 2.94 8.32
C THR A 273 -7.55 2.75 9.63
N GLY A 274 -6.99 1.55 9.84
CA GLY A 274 -6.18 1.25 11.03
C GLY A 274 -4.98 2.18 11.19
N LEU A 275 -4.25 2.46 10.11
CA LEU A 275 -3.12 3.39 10.12
C LEU A 275 -3.57 4.82 10.46
N ALA A 276 -4.65 5.30 9.84
CA ALA A 276 -5.17 6.65 10.09
C ALA A 276 -5.61 6.83 11.56
N LEU A 277 -6.35 5.87 12.12
CA LEU A 277 -6.76 5.89 13.53
C LEU A 277 -5.57 5.84 14.48
N ARG A 278 -4.59 4.98 14.21
CA ARG A 278 -3.38 4.88 15.04
C ARG A 278 -2.59 6.19 15.04
N ASP A 279 -2.38 6.78 13.87
CA ASP A 279 -1.59 8.00 13.72
C ASP A 279 -2.31 9.20 14.35
N TRP A 280 -3.63 9.26 14.20
CA TRP A 280 -4.45 10.20 14.97
C TRP A 280 -4.25 10.05 16.48
N GLY A 281 -4.39 8.82 16.98
CA GLY A 281 -4.24 8.54 18.41
C GLY A 281 -2.88 8.95 18.94
N ARG A 282 -1.80 8.65 18.21
CA ARG A 282 -0.42 9.04 18.57
C ARG A 282 -0.21 10.56 18.59
N MET A 283 -0.83 11.27 17.65
CA MET A 283 -0.66 12.73 17.54
C MET A 283 -1.50 13.50 18.56
N THR A 284 -2.65 12.97 18.94
CA THR A 284 -3.59 13.65 19.85
C THR A 284 -3.58 13.14 21.28
N GLY A 285 -2.93 11.99 21.53
CA GLY A 285 -3.01 11.28 22.81
C GLY A 285 -4.28 10.46 23.00
N ASP A 286 -5.09 10.28 21.96
CA ASP A 286 -6.29 9.42 21.98
C ASP A 286 -5.89 7.93 21.92
N VAL A 287 -5.68 7.36 23.12
CA VAL A 287 -5.27 5.97 23.30
C VAL A 287 -6.30 4.99 22.72
N ALA A 288 -7.59 5.33 22.79
CA ALA A 288 -8.64 4.46 22.25
C ALA A 288 -8.55 4.34 20.71
N SER A 289 -8.39 5.46 20.02
CA SER A 289 -8.18 5.47 18.56
C SER A 289 -6.87 4.74 18.18
N GLN A 290 -5.79 4.94 18.94
CA GLN A 290 -4.54 4.21 18.70
C GLN A 290 -4.74 2.70 18.80
N GLN A 291 -5.38 2.22 19.87
CA GLN A 291 -5.63 0.79 20.09
C GLN A 291 -6.51 0.20 18.97
N ARG A 292 -7.58 0.89 18.59
CA ARG A 292 -8.45 0.48 17.48
C ARG A 292 -7.67 0.34 16.17
N GLY A 293 -6.78 1.29 15.89
CA GLY A 293 -5.91 1.23 14.72
C GLY A 293 -4.99 -0.01 14.74
N GLU A 294 -4.39 -0.30 15.89
CA GLU A 294 -3.53 -1.49 16.06
C GLU A 294 -4.34 -2.80 15.96
N ASP A 295 -5.55 -2.85 16.49
CA ASP A 295 -6.44 -4.01 16.38
C ASP A 295 -6.81 -4.28 14.93
N SER A 296 -7.13 -3.23 14.15
CA SER A 296 -7.39 -3.33 12.71
C SER A 296 -6.20 -3.91 11.94
N LEU A 297 -4.99 -3.43 12.23
CA LEU A 297 -3.75 -3.94 11.61
C LEU A 297 -3.51 -5.42 11.93
N ARG A 298 -3.78 -5.86 13.16
CA ARG A 298 -3.68 -7.28 13.54
C ARG A 298 -4.73 -8.13 12.84
N ALA A 299 -5.98 -7.63 12.76
CA ALA A 299 -7.08 -8.37 12.15
C ALA A 299 -6.85 -8.63 10.65
N VAL A 300 -6.23 -7.71 9.92
CA VAL A 300 -5.89 -7.89 8.50
C VAL A 300 -4.89 -9.04 8.28
N LEU A 301 -4.09 -9.41 9.29
CA LEU A 301 -3.19 -10.56 9.20
C LEU A 301 -3.92 -11.90 9.06
N SER A 302 -5.24 -11.97 9.30
CA SER A 302 -6.07 -13.14 9.03
C SER A 302 -6.15 -13.53 7.54
N LEU A 303 -5.69 -12.66 6.63
CA LEU A 303 -5.50 -12.98 5.22
C LEU A 303 -4.30 -13.92 4.95
N LEU A 304 -3.47 -14.19 5.97
CA LEU A 304 -2.26 -14.99 5.85
C LEU A 304 -2.44 -16.36 6.51
N ASP A 305 -2.16 -17.42 5.79
CA ASP A 305 -2.21 -18.79 6.29
C ASP A 305 -0.94 -19.18 7.05
N ALA A 306 -1.07 -20.17 7.91
CA ALA A 306 0.05 -20.65 8.74
C ALA A 306 1.19 -21.29 7.92
N ASP A 307 0.92 -21.75 6.70
CA ASP A 307 1.91 -22.32 5.78
C ASP A 307 2.58 -21.27 4.86
N GLY A 308 2.15 -20.00 4.93
CA GLY A 308 2.67 -18.90 4.15
C GLY A 308 1.85 -18.58 2.91
N ARG A 309 0.82 -19.36 2.57
CA ARG A 309 -0.20 -18.95 1.60
C ARG A 309 -0.93 -17.71 2.09
N ALA A 310 -1.64 -17.04 1.20
CA ALA A 310 -2.39 -15.84 1.53
C ALA A 310 -3.54 -15.64 0.55
N HIS A 311 -4.50 -14.82 0.96
CA HIS A 311 -5.68 -14.47 0.18
C HIS A 311 -5.79 -12.95 0.07
N CYS A 312 -6.10 -12.40 -1.11
CA CYS A 312 -6.26 -10.96 -1.27
C CYS A 312 -7.46 -10.43 -0.45
N ALA A 313 -8.49 -11.24 -0.29
CA ALA A 313 -9.68 -10.84 0.48
C ALA A 313 -10.53 -12.04 0.89
N TYR A 314 -11.38 -11.82 1.91
CA TYR A 314 -12.58 -12.60 2.14
C TYR A 314 -13.81 -11.78 1.72
N VAL A 315 -14.77 -12.44 1.07
CA VAL A 315 -16.03 -11.84 0.62
C VAL A 315 -17.18 -12.51 1.37
N TYR A 316 -18.09 -11.71 1.90
CA TYR A 316 -19.28 -12.19 2.62
C TYR A 316 -20.54 -11.91 1.80
N PRO A 317 -21.57 -12.77 1.95
CA PRO A 317 -21.66 -13.92 2.84
C PRO A 317 -20.84 -15.13 2.36
N ILE A 318 -20.39 -15.95 3.30
CA ILE A 318 -19.64 -17.18 3.02
C ILE A 318 -20.54 -18.27 2.42
N THR A 319 -21.83 -18.20 2.71
CA THR A 319 -22.83 -19.13 2.17
C THR A 319 -24.02 -18.37 1.58
N VAL A 320 -24.55 -18.88 0.49
CA VAL A 320 -25.80 -18.39 -0.13
C VAL A 320 -26.76 -19.58 -0.28
N ASN A 321 -27.95 -19.49 0.31
CA ASN A 321 -28.94 -20.57 0.31
C ASN A 321 -28.38 -21.92 0.80
N GLY A 322 -27.49 -21.89 1.79
CA GLY A 322 -26.86 -23.07 2.36
C GLY A 322 -25.70 -23.67 1.54
N ALA A 323 -25.42 -23.15 0.36
CA ALA A 323 -24.24 -23.52 -0.42
C ALA A 323 -23.06 -22.60 -0.10
N SER A 324 -21.85 -23.15 -0.06
CA SER A 324 -20.63 -22.37 0.13
C SER A 324 -20.45 -21.37 -1.02
N ALA A 325 -20.28 -20.10 -0.68
CA ALA A 325 -19.92 -19.04 -1.61
C ALA A 325 -18.40 -18.92 -1.81
N ARG A 326 -17.59 -19.77 -1.15
CA ARG A 326 -16.12 -19.74 -1.19
C ARG A 326 -15.59 -18.34 -0.87
N GLY A 327 -15.82 -17.88 0.36
CA GLY A 327 -15.54 -16.52 0.79
C GLY A 327 -14.08 -16.07 0.66
N ALA A 328 -13.08 -16.99 0.70
CA ALA A 328 -11.69 -16.67 0.44
C ALA A 328 -11.43 -16.62 -1.07
N ASP A 329 -10.90 -15.50 -1.57
CA ASP A 329 -10.43 -15.44 -2.95
C ASP A 329 -9.12 -16.23 -3.10
N PRO A 330 -8.96 -17.06 -4.16
CA PRO A 330 -7.78 -17.89 -4.34
C PRO A 330 -6.48 -17.13 -4.61
N TYR A 331 -6.55 -15.89 -5.07
CA TYR A 331 -5.35 -15.13 -5.41
C TYR A 331 -4.64 -14.57 -4.18
N ALA A 332 -3.35 -14.91 -4.04
CA ALA A 332 -2.41 -14.17 -3.21
C ALA A 332 -1.87 -13.00 -4.05
N ASN A 333 -2.43 -11.83 -3.85
CA ASN A 333 -2.24 -10.67 -4.71
C ASN A 333 -1.66 -9.46 -3.95
N ASP A 334 -2.49 -8.73 -3.21
CA ASP A 334 -2.19 -7.43 -2.62
C ASP A 334 -2.16 -7.41 -1.08
N GLN A 335 -2.54 -8.50 -0.44
CA GLN A 335 -2.64 -8.63 1.03
C GLN A 335 -1.30 -8.39 1.76
N ASP A 336 -0.17 -8.50 1.07
CA ASP A 336 1.15 -8.29 1.67
C ASP A 336 1.40 -6.84 2.10
N TRP A 337 0.60 -5.90 1.62
CA TRP A 337 0.51 -4.57 2.20
C TRP A 337 0.11 -4.60 3.67
N GLY A 338 -0.87 -5.43 4.04
CA GLY A 338 -1.26 -5.62 5.44
C GLY A 338 -0.11 -6.17 6.29
N LEU A 339 0.64 -7.14 5.77
CA LEU A 339 1.84 -7.66 6.44
C LEU A 339 2.92 -6.58 6.61
N TYR A 340 3.18 -5.80 5.56
CA TYR A 340 4.12 -4.69 5.63
C TYR A 340 3.74 -3.68 6.72
N PHE A 341 2.48 -3.25 6.76
CA PHE A 341 2.02 -2.32 7.79
C PHE A 341 2.17 -2.89 9.20
N ALA A 342 1.82 -4.16 9.40
CA ALA A 342 2.01 -4.81 10.68
C ALA A 342 3.50 -4.86 11.09
N LEU A 343 4.40 -5.22 10.18
CA LEU A 343 5.85 -5.27 10.45
C LEU A 343 6.44 -3.90 10.81
N LYS A 344 5.91 -2.81 10.24
CA LYS A 344 6.39 -1.44 10.52
C LYS A 344 5.77 -0.83 11.78
N THR A 345 4.68 -1.39 12.28
CA THR A 345 3.86 -0.71 13.30
C THR A 345 3.65 -1.47 14.58
N LEU A 346 3.66 -2.79 14.53
CA LEU A 346 3.53 -3.71 15.66
C LEU A 346 4.92 -4.28 16.07
#